data_da120dc798f0837368be88556a924588
#
_entry.id   da120dc798f0837368be88556a924588
#
_cell.length_a   1.000
_cell.length_b   1.000
_cell.length_c   1.000
_cell.angle_alpha   90.00
_cell.angle_beta   90.00
_cell.angle_gamma   90.00
#
_symmetry.space_group_name_H-M   'P 1'
#
loop_
_entity.id
_entity.type
_entity.pdbx_description
1 polymer ?
#
loop_
_entity_poly.entity_id
_entity_poly.type
_entity_poly.pdbx_seq_one_letter_code
_entity_poly.pdbx_strand_id
1 'polypeptide(L)'
;MTVGDILRLPELARVHPDVLVGDAALDAPVRWVHVSDSAGVARLLTGGELLLTTGSGWPGDPDLLREFIVGLVDAGVAGLILELGTHYRWAPRVVVDTAAEHGLALVTLSREVKFVELTEVVHRQIIAQQTAALRARDEVRERFTGLALRGSPADYIVRQLAQTLGAPVVLESLAHEVVAAEVPPAMEVELFTDWELRSRSAHRRGGEGRAGDGDWLIVPVEARGIRWGSVIALPGPEHPAGRLAVLEQGAIALAFGRLSAPVDEWARIGRRRLVDSLLAGRFSTPSGAAARLAAAGLPVEGRQLYGLVISRAQVVPEQAVAAAKEIGRRDAAGRDHAGGRVLVGSAPAGVPGPAATLLLSVPSHAVLDDETALAFVRAVASPAERAVASIGSAASGIDEALASLQEATDLARGRVGGADRGPVLRRVEDRPLIRLVTTMRDDHRLLDHGERMLAPLIEHDLSRSGDLLDVLGAMLAHPANRTAAASASHLSRSVFYQRIALIEDLLDVDLDDGETQTALHLALLVRRSAGR
;
A
#
# COMPACT_ATOMS: atom_id res chain seq x y z
N MET A 1 -3.54 -19.56 -28.38
CA MET A 1 -2.71 -19.65 -29.61
C MET A 1 -3.61 -19.40 -30.78
N THR A 2 -3.26 -18.48 -31.67
CA THR A 2 -4.05 -18.12 -32.87
C THR A 2 -3.47 -18.78 -34.11
N VAL A 3 -4.20 -18.73 -35.26
CA VAL A 3 -3.66 -19.16 -36.56
C VAL A 3 -2.35 -18.43 -36.85
N GLY A 4 -2.30 -17.11 -36.65
CA GLY A 4 -1.10 -16.31 -36.86
C GLY A 4 0.07 -16.72 -35.94
N ASP A 5 -0.18 -17.13 -34.70
CA ASP A 5 0.87 -17.66 -33.82
C ASP A 5 1.46 -18.95 -34.37
N ILE A 6 0.62 -19.82 -34.89
CA ILE A 6 1.06 -21.09 -35.48
C ILE A 6 1.91 -20.86 -36.74
N LEU A 7 1.54 -19.91 -37.57
CA LEU A 7 2.33 -19.58 -38.78
C LEU A 7 3.73 -19.03 -38.44
N ARG A 8 3.92 -18.45 -37.26
CA ARG A 8 5.23 -17.96 -36.76
C ARG A 8 6.11 -19.04 -36.16
N LEU A 9 5.59 -20.26 -35.96
CA LEU A 9 6.41 -21.37 -35.48
C LEU A 9 7.57 -21.66 -36.45
N PRO A 10 8.77 -21.99 -35.93
CA PRO A 10 9.95 -22.25 -36.77
C PRO A 10 9.71 -23.31 -37.84
N GLU A 11 8.88 -24.29 -37.55
CA GLU A 11 8.53 -25.41 -38.47
C GLU A 11 7.77 -24.91 -39.68
N LEU A 12 6.81 -23.97 -39.50
CA LEU A 12 6.04 -23.37 -40.59
C LEU A 12 6.77 -22.20 -41.26
N ALA A 13 7.45 -21.37 -40.48
CA ALA A 13 8.18 -20.22 -41.02
C ALA A 13 9.26 -20.65 -42.02
N ARG A 14 9.87 -21.83 -41.89
CA ARG A 14 10.88 -22.37 -42.82
C ARG A 14 10.32 -22.75 -44.18
N VAL A 15 9.04 -23.03 -44.27
CA VAL A 15 8.39 -23.44 -45.53
C VAL A 15 7.70 -22.27 -46.24
N HIS A 16 7.88 -21.05 -45.69
CA HIS A 16 7.34 -19.81 -46.23
C HIS A 16 5.84 -19.93 -46.56
N PRO A 17 4.97 -20.00 -45.52
CA PRO A 17 3.53 -20.07 -45.73
C PRO A 17 3.06 -18.79 -46.47
N ASP A 18 2.23 -18.99 -47.49
CA ASP A 18 1.62 -17.90 -48.24
C ASP A 18 0.17 -17.73 -47.77
N VAL A 19 -0.15 -16.56 -47.20
CA VAL A 19 -1.47 -16.25 -46.67
C VAL A 19 -2.35 -15.70 -47.76
N LEU A 20 -3.30 -16.48 -48.25
CA LEU A 20 -4.23 -16.10 -49.30
C LEU A 20 -5.45 -15.34 -48.75
N VAL A 21 -5.93 -15.73 -47.56
CA VAL A 21 -6.98 -15.03 -46.80
C VAL A 21 -6.50 -14.94 -45.37
N GLY A 22 -6.33 -13.72 -44.85
CA GLY A 22 -5.72 -13.43 -43.57
C GLY A 22 -6.43 -12.34 -42.79
N ASP A 23 -5.72 -11.24 -42.54
CA ASP A 23 -6.18 -10.10 -41.74
C ASP A 23 -6.75 -10.56 -40.39
N ALA A 24 -7.97 -10.16 -40.06
CA ALA A 24 -8.63 -10.53 -38.81
C ALA A 24 -8.84 -12.05 -38.63
N ALA A 25 -8.85 -12.83 -39.74
CA ALA A 25 -8.99 -14.29 -39.69
C ALA A 25 -7.78 -14.99 -39.07
N LEU A 26 -6.59 -14.38 -39.07
CA LEU A 26 -5.41 -14.91 -38.43
C LEU A 26 -5.46 -14.84 -36.89
N ASP A 27 -6.33 -14.01 -36.35
CA ASP A 27 -6.55 -13.92 -34.88
C ASP A 27 -7.49 -15.01 -34.34
N ALA A 28 -8.05 -15.86 -35.23
CA ALA A 28 -8.91 -16.96 -34.82
C ALA A 28 -8.18 -17.92 -33.86
N PRO A 29 -8.75 -18.21 -32.68
CA PRO A 29 -8.14 -19.10 -31.70
C PRO A 29 -8.16 -20.54 -32.17
N VAL A 30 -7.00 -21.21 -32.14
CA VAL A 30 -6.85 -22.63 -32.49
C VAL A 30 -6.87 -23.46 -31.23
N ARG A 31 -7.85 -24.39 -31.17
CA ARG A 31 -8.00 -25.34 -30.09
C ARG A 31 -7.24 -26.65 -30.37
N TRP A 32 -7.19 -27.06 -31.62
CA TRP A 32 -6.59 -28.31 -32.07
C TRP A 32 -6.15 -28.24 -33.53
N VAL A 33 -5.22 -29.08 -33.96
CA VAL A 33 -4.85 -29.23 -35.37
C VAL A 33 -5.39 -30.59 -35.84
N HIS A 34 -6.12 -30.55 -36.97
CA HIS A 34 -6.68 -31.74 -37.59
C HIS A 34 -6.09 -31.92 -38.99
N VAL A 35 -5.71 -33.16 -39.32
CA VAL A 35 -5.20 -33.49 -40.67
C VAL A 35 -6.24 -34.38 -41.35
N SER A 36 -6.75 -33.94 -42.50
CA SER A 36 -7.70 -34.70 -43.27
C SER A 36 -7.79 -34.25 -44.69
N ASP A 37 -7.87 -35.19 -45.62
CA ASP A 37 -8.19 -34.97 -47.01
C ASP A 37 -9.64 -35.36 -47.39
N SER A 38 -10.42 -35.82 -46.42
CA SER A 38 -11.79 -36.29 -46.62
C SER A 38 -12.76 -35.15 -46.85
N ALA A 39 -13.58 -35.18 -47.95
CA ALA A 39 -14.67 -34.26 -48.17
C ALA A 39 -15.74 -34.30 -47.07
N GLY A 40 -15.81 -35.35 -46.26
CA GLY A 40 -16.76 -35.49 -45.16
C GLY A 40 -16.23 -34.99 -43.81
N VAL A 41 -15.04 -34.37 -43.76
CA VAL A 41 -14.35 -33.99 -42.49
C VAL A 41 -15.16 -33.04 -41.63
N ALA A 42 -15.95 -32.13 -42.23
CA ALA A 42 -16.77 -31.18 -41.48
C ALA A 42 -17.65 -31.82 -40.41
N ARG A 43 -18.11 -33.04 -40.60
CA ARG A 43 -18.93 -33.81 -39.64
C ARG A 43 -18.15 -34.29 -38.41
N LEU A 44 -16.82 -34.32 -38.50
CA LEU A 44 -15.92 -34.77 -37.42
C LEU A 44 -15.37 -33.61 -36.60
N LEU A 45 -15.55 -32.36 -37.10
CA LEU A 45 -15.04 -31.17 -36.43
C LEU A 45 -16.04 -30.67 -35.40
N THR A 46 -15.52 -30.03 -34.35
CA THR A 46 -16.30 -29.51 -33.22
C THR A 46 -16.12 -28.01 -33.01
N GLY A 47 -15.34 -27.37 -33.88
CA GLY A 47 -15.04 -25.95 -33.90
C GLY A 47 -13.68 -25.59 -33.27
N GLY A 48 -13.03 -24.59 -33.85
CA GLY A 48 -11.72 -24.12 -33.42
C GLY A 48 -10.54 -24.98 -33.88
N GLU A 49 -10.76 -25.89 -34.81
CA GLU A 49 -9.65 -26.69 -35.40
C GLU A 49 -8.95 -25.90 -36.53
N LEU A 50 -7.61 -26.05 -36.63
CA LEU A 50 -6.84 -25.68 -37.81
C LEU A 50 -6.72 -26.94 -38.67
N LEU A 51 -7.34 -26.91 -39.87
CA LEU A 51 -7.33 -28.07 -40.78
C LEU A 51 -6.10 -28.04 -41.68
N LEU A 52 -5.31 -29.11 -41.67
CA LEU A 52 -4.21 -29.35 -42.59
C LEU A 52 -4.65 -30.36 -43.65
N THR A 53 -4.39 -30.07 -44.94
CA THR A 53 -4.85 -30.93 -46.04
C THR A 53 -3.93 -30.80 -47.27
N THR A 54 -3.88 -31.85 -48.06
CA THR A 54 -3.32 -31.81 -49.42
C THR A 54 -4.41 -31.55 -50.47
N GLY A 55 -5.69 -31.63 -50.09
CA GLY A 55 -6.83 -31.49 -50.96
C GLY A 55 -7.11 -32.70 -51.85
N SER A 56 -6.42 -33.85 -51.65
CA SER A 56 -6.52 -35.00 -52.51
C SER A 56 -7.90 -35.67 -52.52
N GLY A 57 -8.66 -35.52 -51.46
CA GLY A 57 -10.03 -36.04 -51.36
C GLY A 57 -11.13 -35.00 -51.56
N TRP A 58 -10.79 -33.83 -52.06
CA TRP A 58 -11.77 -32.76 -52.26
C TRP A 58 -12.63 -33.01 -53.51
N PRO A 59 -13.87 -32.50 -53.55
CA PRO A 59 -14.70 -32.58 -54.74
C PRO A 59 -14.05 -31.93 -55.95
N GLY A 60 -14.11 -32.57 -57.13
CA GLY A 60 -13.62 -31.99 -58.40
C GLY A 60 -14.57 -30.98 -58.99
N ASP A 61 -15.84 -30.99 -58.60
CA ASP A 61 -16.87 -30.05 -59.08
C ASP A 61 -16.77 -28.75 -58.26
N PRO A 62 -16.74 -27.55 -58.93
CA PRO A 62 -16.60 -26.26 -58.25
C PRO A 62 -17.74 -25.93 -57.25
N ASP A 63 -18.96 -26.33 -57.55
CA ASP A 63 -20.13 -26.02 -56.68
C ASP A 63 -20.07 -26.90 -55.42
N LEU A 64 -19.77 -28.20 -55.59
CA LEU A 64 -19.57 -29.10 -54.44
C LEU A 64 -18.34 -28.70 -53.59
N LEU A 65 -17.29 -28.17 -54.23
CA LEU A 65 -16.13 -27.66 -53.52
C LEU A 65 -16.46 -26.41 -52.72
N ARG A 66 -17.30 -25.51 -53.25
CA ARG A 66 -17.83 -24.36 -52.51
C ARG A 66 -18.66 -24.83 -51.31
N GLU A 67 -19.59 -25.76 -51.48
CA GLU A 67 -20.39 -26.32 -50.40
C GLU A 67 -19.51 -26.95 -49.32
N PHE A 68 -18.42 -27.64 -49.70
CA PHE A 68 -17.45 -28.19 -48.75
C PHE A 68 -16.77 -27.11 -47.90
N ILE A 69 -16.30 -25.99 -48.51
CA ILE A 69 -15.66 -24.90 -47.75
C ILE A 69 -16.68 -24.21 -46.83
N VAL A 70 -17.91 -23.96 -47.29
CA VAL A 70 -18.98 -23.43 -46.43
C VAL A 70 -19.25 -24.38 -45.27
N GLY A 71 -19.27 -25.69 -45.49
CA GLY A 71 -19.41 -26.70 -44.43
C GLY A 71 -18.30 -26.66 -43.40
N LEU A 72 -17.05 -26.29 -43.76
CA LEU A 72 -15.96 -26.06 -42.80
C LEU A 72 -16.19 -24.79 -41.98
N VAL A 73 -16.66 -23.71 -42.62
CA VAL A 73 -17.03 -22.46 -41.91
C VAL A 73 -18.16 -22.72 -40.91
N ASP A 74 -19.22 -23.42 -41.34
CA ASP A 74 -20.36 -23.77 -40.47
C ASP A 74 -19.95 -24.67 -39.29
N ALA A 75 -18.93 -25.51 -39.50
CA ALA A 75 -18.34 -26.33 -38.42
C ALA A 75 -17.44 -25.52 -37.47
N GLY A 76 -17.19 -24.22 -37.75
CA GLY A 76 -16.41 -23.32 -36.90
C GLY A 76 -14.90 -23.58 -36.98
N VAL A 77 -14.37 -23.99 -38.12
CA VAL A 77 -12.92 -24.18 -38.33
C VAL A 77 -12.18 -22.86 -38.19
N ALA A 78 -11.09 -22.84 -37.45
CA ALA A 78 -10.28 -21.65 -37.19
C ALA A 78 -9.47 -21.22 -38.43
N GLY A 79 -9.12 -22.17 -39.28
CA GLY A 79 -8.37 -21.91 -40.53
C GLY A 79 -8.05 -23.17 -41.30
N LEU A 80 -7.65 -23.00 -42.55
CA LEU A 80 -7.30 -24.04 -43.51
C LEU A 80 -5.89 -23.82 -44.02
N ILE A 81 -5.05 -24.84 -43.92
CA ILE A 81 -3.70 -24.87 -44.51
C ILE A 81 -3.69 -25.94 -45.60
N LEU A 82 -3.47 -25.50 -46.83
CA LEU A 82 -3.41 -26.35 -48.01
C LEU A 82 -1.96 -26.53 -48.46
N GLU A 83 -1.47 -27.77 -48.44
CA GLU A 83 -0.18 -28.11 -49.05
C GLU A 83 -0.30 -28.22 -50.58
N LEU A 84 0.55 -27.46 -51.25
CA LEU A 84 0.64 -27.45 -52.73
C LEU A 84 1.72 -28.42 -53.22
N GLY A 85 1.54 -28.91 -54.45
CA GLY A 85 2.50 -29.80 -55.10
C GLY A 85 2.09 -31.28 -55.13
N THR A 86 1.33 -31.72 -54.12
CA THR A 86 0.85 -33.12 -54.09
C THR A 86 -0.37 -33.33 -54.97
N HIS A 87 -1.40 -32.52 -54.83
CA HIS A 87 -2.64 -32.58 -55.63
C HIS A 87 -2.90 -31.31 -56.42
N TYR A 88 -2.79 -30.17 -55.78
CA TYR A 88 -2.97 -28.85 -56.39
C TYR A 88 -1.62 -28.15 -56.59
N ARG A 89 -1.42 -27.53 -57.79
CA ARG A 89 -0.28 -26.64 -58.01
C ARG A 89 -0.54 -25.23 -57.48
N TRP A 90 -1.79 -24.87 -57.41
CA TRP A 90 -2.32 -23.55 -56.93
C TRP A 90 -3.60 -23.82 -56.17
N ALA A 91 -3.91 -22.98 -55.17
CA ALA A 91 -5.21 -23.07 -54.50
C ALA A 91 -6.34 -22.82 -55.55
N PRO A 92 -7.37 -23.67 -55.60
CA PRO A 92 -8.50 -23.48 -56.49
C PRO A 92 -9.17 -22.13 -56.21
N ARG A 93 -9.49 -21.37 -57.27
CA ARG A 93 -10.04 -20.03 -57.10
C ARG A 93 -11.34 -20.02 -56.29
N VAL A 94 -12.22 -21.02 -56.50
CA VAL A 94 -13.45 -21.17 -55.73
C VAL A 94 -13.18 -21.30 -54.22
N VAL A 95 -12.08 -21.97 -53.80
CA VAL A 95 -11.70 -22.09 -52.40
C VAL A 95 -11.26 -20.75 -51.83
N VAL A 96 -10.43 -19.99 -52.57
CA VAL A 96 -9.95 -18.66 -52.17
C VAL A 96 -11.11 -17.68 -52.02
N ASP A 97 -11.97 -17.61 -53.06
CA ASP A 97 -13.11 -16.70 -53.11
C ASP A 97 -14.09 -17.02 -51.94
N THR A 98 -14.41 -18.31 -51.72
CA THR A 98 -15.33 -18.71 -50.66
C THR A 98 -14.73 -18.48 -49.25
N ALA A 99 -13.45 -18.77 -49.06
CA ALA A 99 -12.77 -18.48 -47.79
C ALA A 99 -12.77 -16.96 -47.50
N ALA A 100 -12.54 -16.13 -48.51
CA ALA A 100 -12.58 -14.67 -48.38
C ALA A 100 -13.98 -14.15 -48.05
N GLU A 101 -15.03 -14.68 -48.75
CA GLU A 101 -16.45 -14.32 -48.51
C GLU A 101 -16.86 -14.58 -47.04
N HIS A 102 -16.34 -15.66 -46.43
CA HIS A 102 -16.73 -16.09 -45.08
C HIS A 102 -15.68 -15.77 -44.01
N GLY A 103 -14.57 -15.09 -44.34
CA GLY A 103 -13.53 -14.73 -43.39
C GLY A 103 -12.79 -15.94 -42.77
N LEU A 104 -12.66 -17.05 -43.52
CA LEU A 104 -11.90 -18.23 -43.11
C LEU A 104 -10.43 -18.02 -43.46
N ALA A 105 -9.53 -18.12 -42.50
CA ALA A 105 -8.09 -18.08 -42.74
C ALA A 105 -7.68 -19.19 -43.72
N LEU A 106 -7.06 -18.81 -44.85
CA LEU A 106 -6.56 -19.73 -45.87
C LEU A 106 -5.07 -19.46 -46.11
N VAL A 107 -4.29 -20.50 -45.89
CA VAL A 107 -2.84 -20.47 -46.04
C VAL A 107 -2.41 -21.60 -46.96
N THR A 108 -1.41 -21.34 -47.82
CA THR A 108 -0.82 -22.38 -48.65
C THR A 108 0.63 -22.61 -48.31
N LEU A 109 1.06 -23.88 -48.42
CA LEU A 109 2.45 -24.30 -48.26
C LEU A 109 2.99 -24.76 -49.59
N SER A 110 4.02 -24.09 -50.11
CA SER A 110 4.65 -24.41 -51.41
C SER A 110 5.71 -25.54 -51.32
N ARG A 111 5.97 -26.02 -50.11
CA ARG A 111 6.94 -27.11 -49.84
C ARG A 111 6.26 -28.18 -49.01
N GLU A 112 6.65 -29.43 -49.24
CA GLU A 112 6.20 -30.56 -48.47
C GLU A 112 6.53 -30.42 -46.96
N VAL A 113 5.54 -30.65 -46.12
CA VAL A 113 5.64 -30.59 -44.66
C VAL A 113 5.11 -31.90 -44.11
N LYS A 114 5.85 -32.48 -43.19
CA LYS A 114 5.34 -33.61 -42.45
C LYS A 114 4.27 -33.15 -41.44
N PHE A 115 3.02 -33.22 -41.79
CA PHE A 115 1.89 -32.83 -40.96
C PHE A 115 1.92 -33.42 -39.56
N VAL A 116 2.47 -34.65 -39.40
CA VAL A 116 2.63 -35.29 -38.08
C VAL A 116 3.56 -34.46 -37.18
N GLU A 117 4.72 -34.03 -37.70
CA GLU A 117 5.67 -33.21 -36.92
C GLU A 117 5.06 -31.87 -36.54
N LEU A 118 4.32 -31.25 -37.45
CA LEU A 118 3.64 -29.99 -37.19
C LEU A 118 2.53 -30.15 -36.14
N THR A 119 1.68 -31.16 -36.27
CA THR A 119 0.61 -31.43 -35.30
C THR A 119 1.19 -31.70 -33.91
N GLU A 120 2.27 -32.44 -33.81
CA GLU A 120 2.95 -32.75 -32.53
C GLU A 120 3.45 -31.47 -31.86
N VAL A 121 4.11 -30.56 -32.60
CA VAL A 121 4.64 -29.31 -32.07
C VAL A 121 3.53 -28.39 -31.60
N VAL A 122 2.50 -28.21 -32.44
CA VAL A 122 1.37 -27.33 -32.10
C VAL A 122 0.59 -27.84 -30.90
N HIS A 123 0.26 -29.15 -30.87
CA HIS A 123 -0.45 -29.74 -29.75
C HIS A 123 0.36 -29.68 -28.46
N ARG A 124 1.67 -29.98 -28.50
CA ARG A 124 2.55 -29.81 -27.34
C ARG A 124 2.53 -28.39 -26.80
N GLN A 125 2.52 -27.39 -27.66
CA GLN A 125 2.52 -25.98 -27.28
C GLN A 125 1.18 -25.54 -26.70
N ILE A 126 0.05 -25.97 -27.28
CA ILE A 126 -1.30 -25.74 -26.73
C ILE A 126 -1.43 -26.36 -25.32
N ILE A 127 -1.02 -27.63 -25.16
CA ILE A 127 -1.07 -28.34 -23.87
C ILE A 127 -0.13 -27.65 -22.85
N ALA A 128 1.07 -27.23 -23.29
CA ALA A 128 2.01 -26.54 -22.42
C ALA A 128 1.45 -25.20 -21.90
N GLN A 129 0.80 -24.41 -22.78
CA GLN A 129 0.15 -23.16 -22.38
C GLN A 129 -0.99 -23.40 -21.36
N GLN A 130 -1.86 -24.38 -21.63
CA GLN A 130 -2.96 -24.74 -20.71
C GLN A 130 -2.41 -25.22 -19.35
N THR A 131 -1.37 -26.07 -19.38
CA THR A 131 -0.74 -26.57 -18.17
C THR A 131 -0.03 -25.46 -17.38
N ALA A 132 0.63 -24.52 -18.08
CA ALA A 132 1.28 -23.38 -17.44
C ALA A 132 0.27 -22.47 -16.73
N ALA A 133 -0.88 -22.20 -17.34
CA ALA A 133 -1.95 -21.39 -16.73
C ALA A 133 -2.51 -22.06 -15.46
N LEU A 134 -2.71 -23.37 -15.49
CA LEU A 134 -3.18 -24.14 -14.32
C LEU A 134 -2.13 -24.12 -13.19
N ARG A 135 -0.86 -24.38 -13.53
CA ARG A 135 0.24 -24.30 -12.55
C ARG A 135 0.36 -22.92 -11.92
N ALA A 136 0.30 -21.86 -12.74
CA ALA A 136 0.35 -20.50 -12.25
C ALA A 136 -0.80 -20.19 -11.28
N ARG A 137 -2.01 -20.71 -11.54
CA ARG A 137 -3.15 -20.56 -10.62
C ARG A 137 -2.92 -21.31 -9.30
N ASP A 138 -2.40 -22.51 -9.36
CA ASP A 138 -2.10 -23.31 -8.16
C ASP A 138 -0.99 -22.66 -7.32
N GLU A 139 0.07 -22.14 -7.93
CA GLU A 139 1.13 -21.40 -7.25
C GLU A 139 0.62 -20.14 -6.55
N VAL A 140 -0.24 -19.37 -7.24
CA VAL A 140 -0.89 -18.17 -6.66
C VAL A 140 -1.76 -18.58 -5.47
N ARG A 141 -2.59 -19.61 -5.63
CA ARG A 141 -3.47 -20.11 -4.56
C ARG A 141 -2.65 -20.57 -3.35
N GLU A 142 -1.62 -21.37 -3.54
CA GLU A 142 -0.76 -21.86 -2.47
C GLU A 142 -0.06 -20.70 -1.73
N ARG A 143 0.50 -19.74 -2.47
CA ARG A 143 1.14 -18.54 -1.90
C ARG A 143 0.20 -17.78 -1.00
N PHE A 144 -0.97 -17.37 -1.50
CA PHE A 144 -1.90 -16.53 -0.74
C PHE A 144 -2.59 -17.28 0.39
N THR A 145 -2.88 -18.58 0.22
CA THR A 145 -3.34 -19.45 1.31
C THR A 145 -2.28 -19.55 2.42
N GLY A 146 -1.02 -19.70 2.06
CA GLY A 146 0.08 -19.71 3.01
C GLY A 146 0.23 -18.39 3.78
N LEU A 147 0.00 -17.24 3.13
CA LEU A 147 -0.03 -15.93 3.79
C LEU A 147 -1.20 -15.82 4.77
N ALA A 148 -2.38 -16.25 4.38
CA ALA A 148 -3.57 -16.27 5.22
C ALA A 148 -3.38 -17.11 6.48
N LEU A 149 -2.88 -18.35 6.33
CA LEU A 149 -2.66 -19.29 7.44
C LEU A 149 -1.60 -18.81 8.43
N ARG A 150 -0.61 -18.04 7.97
CA ARG A 150 0.41 -17.42 8.86
C ARG A 150 -0.07 -16.14 9.53
N GLY A 151 -1.30 -15.69 9.29
CA GLY A 151 -1.82 -14.44 9.84
C GLY A 151 -1.07 -13.20 9.30
N SER A 152 -0.61 -13.25 8.05
CA SER A 152 0.12 -12.14 7.44
C SER A 152 -0.71 -10.86 7.47
N PRO A 153 -0.10 -9.70 7.83
CA PRO A 153 -0.83 -8.45 7.89
C PRO A 153 -1.27 -7.94 6.51
N ALA A 154 -2.36 -7.16 6.48
CA ALA A 154 -3.00 -6.73 5.24
C ALA A 154 -2.07 -5.96 4.28
N ASP A 155 -1.21 -5.08 4.79
CA ASP A 155 -0.23 -4.34 4.00
C ASP A 155 0.80 -5.26 3.33
N TYR A 156 1.21 -6.33 4.01
CA TYR A 156 2.09 -7.34 3.42
C TYR A 156 1.40 -8.11 2.31
N ILE A 157 0.13 -8.51 2.51
CA ILE A 157 -0.66 -9.19 1.47
C ILE A 157 -0.85 -8.27 0.25
N VAL A 158 -1.19 -6.99 0.46
CA VAL A 158 -1.32 -5.98 -0.61
C VAL A 158 -0.01 -5.82 -1.38
N ARG A 159 1.13 -5.76 -0.69
CA ARG A 159 2.45 -5.73 -1.33
C ARG A 159 2.72 -6.97 -2.16
N GLN A 160 2.41 -8.15 -1.65
CA GLN A 160 2.57 -9.41 -2.40
C GLN A 160 1.65 -9.46 -3.62
N LEU A 161 0.42 -8.92 -3.54
CA LEU A 161 -0.46 -8.76 -4.69
C LEU A 161 0.15 -7.85 -5.76
N ALA A 162 0.63 -6.67 -5.36
CA ALA A 162 1.24 -5.72 -6.28
C ALA A 162 2.47 -6.31 -6.99
N GLN A 163 3.33 -7.01 -6.25
CA GLN A 163 4.49 -7.71 -6.81
C GLN A 163 4.08 -8.82 -7.77
N THR A 164 3.07 -9.62 -7.43
CA THR A 164 2.59 -10.71 -8.28
C THR A 164 1.93 -10.19 -9.55
N LEU A 165 1.15 -9.11 -9.46
CA LEU A 165 0.45 -8.49 -10.58
C LEU A 165 1.34 -7.57 -11.43
N GLY A 166 2.51 -7.16 -10.93
CA GLY A 166 3.32 -6.12 -11.55
C GLY A 166 2.59 -4.78 -11.71
N ALA A 167 1.65 -4.49 -10.81
CA ALA A 167 0.76 -3.33 -10.89
C ALA A 167 0.44 -2.79 -9.49
N PRO A 168 0.10 -1.49 -9.37
CA PRO A 168 -0.33 -0.92 -8.09
C PRO A 168 -1.59 -1.61 -7.56
N VAL A 169 -1.62 -1.83 -6.24
CA VAL A 169 -2.77 -2.43 -5.55
C VAL A 169 -3.16 -1.59 -4.34
N VAL A 170 -4.45 -1.35 -4.20
CA VAL A 170 -5.03 -0.59 -3.09
C VAL A 170 -6.09 -1.44 -2.39
N LEU A 171 -6.07 -1.44 -1.08
CA LEU A 171 -7.12 -1.99 -0.21
C LEU A 171 -7.86 -0.84 0.43
N GLU A 172 -9.17 -0.79 0.27
CA GLU A 172 -10.02 0.24 0.85
C GLU A 172 -11.12 -0.33 1.75
N SER A 173 -11.63 0.52 2.64
CA SER A 173 -12.78 0.24 3.50
C SER A 173 -14.11 0.42 2.73
N LEU A 174 -15.25 0.08 3.38
CA LEU A 174 -16.58 0.38 2.85
C LEU A 174 -16.87 1.89 2.69
N ALA A 175 -16.15 2.74 3.41
CA ALA A 175 -16.22 4.20 3.27
C ALA A 175 -15.30 4.73 2.17
N HIS A 176 -14.67 3.86 1.37
CA HIS A 176 -13.67 4.20 0.36
C HIS A 176 -12.41 4.89 0.91
N GLU A 177 -12.10 4.67 2.18
CA GLU A 177 -10.83 5.11 2.78
C GLU A 177 -9.74 4.07 2.53
N VAL A 178 -8.56 4.50 2.14
CA VAL A 178 -7.41 3.61 1.91
C VAL A 178 -6.91 3.03 3.23
N VAL A 179 -6.93 1.70 3.32
CA VAL A 179 -6.46 0.92 4.47
C VAL A 179 -5.00 0.50 4.29
N ALA A 180 -4.65 0.05 3.09
CA ALA A 180 -3.29 -0.29 2.70
C ALA A 180 -3.11 -0.09 1.19
N ALA A 181 -1.91 0.26 0.76
CA ALA A 181 -1.62 0.41 -0.66
C ALA A 181 -0.15 0.13 -0.94
N GLU A 182 0.10 -0.48 -2.08
CA GLU A 182 1.43 -0.59 -2.68
C GLU A 182 1.38 0.08 -4.05
N VAL A 183 1.97 1.27 -4.13
CA VAL A 183 1.90 2.17 -5.28
C VAL A 183 3.27 2.79 -5.50
N PRO A 184 3.78 2.86 -6.74
CA PRO A 184 5.02 3.58 -7.03
C PRO A 184 4.92 5.05 -6.59
N PRO A 185 5.99 5.60 -5.98
CA PRO A 185 5.98 6.97 -5.45
C PRO A 185 5.55 8.04 -6.47
N ALA A 186 5.95 7.88 -7.73
CA ALA A 186 5.61 8.81 -8.81
C ALA A 186 4.10 8.87 -9.11
N MET A 187 3.33 7.84 -8.75
CA MET A 187 1.89 7.75 -9.01
C MET A 187 1.04 8.15 -7.78
N GLU A 188 1.62 8.31 -6.60
CA GLU A 188 0.86 8.50 -5.36
C GLU A 188 -0.06 9.72 -5.41
N VAL A 189 0.46 10.87 -5.85
CA VAL A 189 -0.30 12.11 -5.92
C VAL A 189 -1.47 11.98 -6.89
N GLU A 190 -1.20 11.53 -8.11
CA GLU A 190 -2.23 11.37 -9.13
C GLU A 190 -3.29 10.35 -8.72
N LEU A 191 -2.87 9.23 -8.13
CA LEU A 191 -3.79 8.17 -7.74
C LEU A 191 -4.68 8.55 -6.56
N PHE A 192 -4.10 9.12 -5.49
CA PHE A 192 -4.82 9.36 -4.25
C PHE A 192 -5.54 10.71 -4.19
N THR A 193 -5.25 11.64 -5.12
CA THR A 193 -6.06 12.87 -5.24
C THR A 193 -7.50 12.50 -5.57
N ASP A 194 -8.43 13.01 -4.77
CA ASP A 194 -9.87 12.71 -4.86
C ASP A 194 -10.21 11.20 -4.87
N TRP A 195 -9.42 10.40 -4.14
CA TRP A 195 -9.56 8.94 -4.12
C TRP A 195 -10.99 8.49 -3.86
N GLU A 196 -11.66 9.02 -2.83
CA GLU A 196 -13.03 8.61 -2.50
C GLU A 196 -13.99 8.81 -3.68
N LEU A 197 -13.92 9.96 -4.34
CA LEU A 197 -14.78 10.28 -5.49
C LEU A 197 -14.50 9.34 -6.66
N ARG A 198 -13.24 9.09 -6.97
CA ARG A 198 -12.79 8.20 -8.04
C ARG A 198 -13.18 6.76 -7.77
N SER A 199 -12.94 6.27 -6.56
CA SER A 199 -13.33 4.92 -6.14
C SER A 199 -14.83 4.71 -6.22
N ARG A 200 -15.64 5.63 -5.68
CA ARG A 200 -17.11 5.57 -5.80
C ARG A 200 -17.57 5.55 -7.26
N SER A 201 -16.90 6.30 -8.12
CA SER A 201 -17.19 6.30 -9.57
C SER A 201 -16.84 4.95 -10.21
N ALA A 202 -15.68 4.38 -9.89
CA ALA A 202 -15.23 3.09 -10.39
C ALA A 202 -16.19 1.95 -9.96
N HIS A 203 -16.62 1.94 -8.71
CA HIS A 203 -17.59 0.96 -8.21
C HIS A 203 -18.97 1.05 -8.90
N ARG A 204 -19.43 2.25 -9.28
CA ARG A 204 -20.71 2.40 -9.99
C ARG A 204 -20.66 1.94 -11.44
N ARG A 205 -19.53 2.08 -12.12
CA ARG A 205 -19.35 1.73 -13.53
C ARG A 205 -18.96 0.27 -13.75
N GLY A 206 -18.19 -0.29 -12.82
CA GLY A 206 -17.78 -1.70 -12.82
C GLY A 206 -18.75 -2.52 -11.97
N GLY A 207 -19.44 -3.50 -12.55
CA GLY A 207 -20.02 -4.57 -11.75
C GLY A 207 -18.91 -5.36 -11.05
N GLU A 208 -19.24 -6.14 -10.02
CA GLU A 208 -18.31 -7.00 -9.30
C GLU A 208 -17.48 -7.85 -10.29
N GLY A 209 -16.15 -7.73 -10.19
CA GLY A 209 -15.20 -8.43 -11.05
C GLY A 209 -14.99 -7.87 -12.45
N ARG A 210 -15.46 -6.64 -12.77
CA ARG A 210 -15.25 -5.97 -14.06
C ARG A 210 -14.51 -4.65 -13.92
N ALA A 211 -13.75 -4.31 -14.99
CA ALA A 211 -13.04 -3.06 -15.14
C ALA A 211 -13.96 -1.85 -14.91
N GLY A 212 -13.64 -1.03 -13.92
CA GLY A 212 -14.15 0.33 -13.79
C GLY A 212 -13.54 1.24 -14.85
N ASP A 213 -13.84 2.53 -14.78
CA ASP A 213 -13.21 3.53 -15.64
C ASP A 213 -11.68 3.44 -15.54
N GLY A 214 -10.99 3.18 -16.66
CA GLY A 214 -9.54 3.00 -16.69
C GLY A 214 -9.02 1.59 -16.34
N ASP A 215 -9.78 0.51 -16.59
CA ASP A 215 -9.39 -0.89 -16.41
C ASP A 215 -9.00 -1.32 -14.98
N TRP A 216 -9.55 -0.66 -13.95
CA TRP A 216 -9.38 -1.10 -12.56
C TRP A 216 -10.10 -2.43 -12.32
N LEU A 217 -9.39 -3.39 -11.76
CA LEU A 217 -10.01 -4.63 -11.27
C LEU A 217 -10.39 -4.44 -9.80
N ILE A 218 -11.67 -4.62 -9.48
CA ILE A 218 -12.21 -4.42 -8.13
C ILE A 218 -12.79 -5.74 -7.65
N VAL A 219 -12.28 -6.24 -6.53
CA VAL A 219 -12.76 -7.48 -5.90
C VAL A 219 -13.17 -7.18 -4.45
N PRO A 220 -14.38 -7.58 -4.04
CA PRO A 220 -14.81 -7.40 -2.66
C PRO A 220 -13.98 -8.27 -1.70
N VAL A 221 -13.68 -7.73 -0.52
CA VAL A 221 -13.11 -8.49 0.58
C VAL A 221 -14.24 -8.82 1.54
N GLU A 222 -14.70 -10.06 1.47
CA GLU A 222 -15.86 -10.50 2.24
C GLU A 222 -15.72 -11.94 2.73
N ALA A 223 -16.34 -12.27 3.85
CA ALA A 223 -16.54 -13.63 4.31
C ALA A 223 -17.79 -13.71 5.19
N ARG A 224 -18.43 -14.88 5.19
CA ARG A 224 -19.65 -15.16 5.97
C ARG A 224 -20.80 -14.16 5.65
N GLY A 225 -20.88 -13.68 4.41
CA GLY A 225 -21.90 -12.72 3.98
C GLY A 225 -21.66 -11.28 4.47
N ILE A 226 -20.53 -10.99 5.09
CA ILE A 226 -20.15 -9.64 5.53
C ILE A 226 -19.02 -9.13 4.62
N ARG A 227 -19.27 -8.00 3.97
CA ARG A 227 -18.27 -7.26 3.19
C ARG A 227 -17.61 -6.22 4.08
N TRP A 228 -16.27 -6.12 4.02
CA TRP A 228 -15.50 -5.16 4.82
C TRP A 228 -14.83 -4.07 3.98
N GLY A 229 -14.71 -4.28 2.71
CA GLY A 229 -14.07 -3.35 1.79
C GLY A 229 -13.83 -3.99 0.44
N SER A 230 -12.87 -3.46 -0.30
CA SER A 230 -12.48 -3.94 -1.63
C SER A 230 -10.98 -3.89 -1.81
N VAL A 231 -10.43 -4.86 -2.53
CA VAL A 231 -9.07 -4.79 -3.07
C VAL A 231 -9.15 -4.43 -4.54
N ILE A 232 -8.34 -3.46 -4.93
CA ILE A 232 -8.35 -2.82 -6.25
C ILE A 232 -6.97 -2.98 -6.86
N ALA A 233 -6.88 -3.52 -8.08
CA ALA A 233 -5.66 -3.53 -8.87
C ALA A 233 -5.79 -2.57 -10.05
N LEU A 234 -4.80 -1.70 -10.22
CA LEU A 234 -4.71 -0.79 -11.36
C LEU A 234 -4.25 -1.55 -12.62
N PRO A 235 -4.35 -0.94 -13.82
CA PRO A 235 -3.83 -1.53 -15.05
C PRO A 235 -2.38 -1.98 -14.93
N GLY A 236 -2.04 -3.08 -15.58
CA GLY A 236 -0.71 -3.67 -15.55
C GLY A 236 -0.60 -4.87 -16.49
N PRO A 237 0.55 -5.55 -16.51
CA PRO A 237 0.80 -6.66 -17.42
C PRO A 237 -0.14 -7.84 -17.19
N GLU A 238 -0.33 -8.64 -18.22
CA GLU A 238 -1.04 -9.91 -18.15
C GLU A 238 -0.31 -10.88 -17.21
N HIS A 239 -1.10 -11.67 -16.44
CA HIS A 239 -0.55 -12.72 -15.58
C HIS A 239 -1.03 -14.09 -16.08
N PRO A 240 -0.16 -15.13 -16.13
CA PRO A 240 -0.55 -16.45 -16.64
C PRO A 240 -1.76 -17.08 -15.92
N ALA A 241 -1.93 -16.81 -14.64
CA ALA A 241 -3.10 -17.24 -13.87
C ALA A 241 -4.37 -16.42 -14.16
N GLY A 242 -4.25 -15.29 -14.87
CA GLY A 242 -5.25 -14.25 -15.01
C GLY A 242 -5.19 -13.25 -13.84
N ARG A 243 -5.18 -11.95 -14.16
CA ARG A 243 -5.07 -10.87 -13.16
C ARG A 243 -6.20 -10.89 -12.13
N LEU A 244 -7.43 -11.14 -12.60
CA LEU A 244 -8.60 -11.24 -11.72
C LEU A 244 -8.46 -12.40 -10.73
N ALA A 245 -8.04 -13.58 -11.18
CA ALA A 245 -7.86 -14.75 -10.32
C ALA A 245 -6.78 -14.52 -9.24
N VAL A 246 -5.70 -13.78 -9.55
CA VAL A 246 -4.69 -13.38 -8.57
C VAL A 246 -5.30 -12.47 -7.51
N LEU A 247 -6.08 -11.47 -7.94
CA LEU A 247 -6.70 -10.50 -7.04
C LEU A 247 -7.74 -11.17 -6.12
N GLU A 248 -8.53 -12.12 -6.65
CA GLU A 248 -9.49 -12.93 -5.88
C GLU A 248 -8.79 -13.77 -4.78
N GLN A 249 -7.66 -14.40 -5.10
CA GLN A 249 -6.88 -15.13 -4.08
C GLN A 249 -6.35 -14.21 -2.98
N GLY A 250 -5.92 -13.00 -3.36
CA GLY A 250 -5.54 -11.97 -2.39
C GLY A 250 -6.72 -11.51 -1.53
N ALA A 251 -7.89 -11.29 -2.12
CA ALA A 251 -9.10 -10.94 -1.38
C ALA A 251 -9.50 -12.02 -0.36
N ILE A 252 -9.41 -13.29 -0.75
CA ILE A 252 -9.62 -14.43 0.17
C ILE A 252 -8.61 -14.39 1.32
N ALA A 253 -7.32 -14.19 1.04
CA ALA A 253 -6.29 -14.12 2.08
C ALA A 253 -6.53 -12.95 3.06
N LEU A 254 -6.93 -11.79 2.53
CA LEU A 254 -7.32 -10.63 3.32
C LEU A 254 -8.55 -10.91 4.19
N ALA A 255 -9.56 -11.59 3.64
CA ALA A 255 -10.76 -11.99 4.37
C ALA A 255 -10.45 -12.95 5.52
N PHE A 256 -9.56 -13.90 5.33
CA PHE A 256 -9.08 -14.79 6.41
C PHE A 256 -8.41 -14.03 7.55
N GLY A 257 -7.50 -13.10 7.22
CA GLY A 257 -6.87 -12.22 8.21
C GLY A 257 -7.90 -11.41 9.00
N ARG A 258 -8.97 -10.98 8.32
CA ARG A 258 -10.08 -10.24 8.94
C ARG A 258 -10.92 -11.09 9.91
N LEU A 259 -11.18 -12.35 9.56
CA LEU A 259 -11.94 -13.27 10.41
C LEU A 259 -11.22 -13.60 11.74
N SER A 260 -9.90 -13.47 11.75
CA SER A 260 -9.06 -13.74 12.92
C SER A 260 -8.88 -12.51 13.82
N ALA A 261 -9.32 -11.31 13.40
CA ALA A 261 -9.15 -10.05 14.11
C ALA A 261 -10.49 -9.48 14.59
N PRO A 262 -10.54 -8.70 15.69
CA PRO A 262 -11.72 -7.95 16.12
C PRO A 262 -12.26 -7.01 15.03
N VAL A 263 -13.58 -6.70 15.08
CA VAL A 263 -14.34 -6.08 13.98
C VAL A 263 -13.76 -4.78 13.43
N ASP A 264 -13.13 -3.94 14.28
CA ASP A 264 -12.63 -2.61 13.86
C ASP A 264 -11.10 -2.51 13.71
N GLU A 265 -10.39 -3.62 13.86
CA GLU A 265 -8.92 -3.61 13.94
C GLU A 265 -8.22 -3.31 12.62
N TRP A 266 -8.83 -3.63 11.51
CA TRP A 266 -8.22 -3.54 10.18
C TRP A 266 -7.95 -2.10 9.73
N ALA A 267 -9.00 -1.26 9.77
CA ALA A 267 -8.86 0.16 9.45
C ALA A 267 -7.96 0.86 10.48
N ARG A 268 -8.00 0.44 11.76
CA ARG A 268 -7.11 0.93 12.81
C ARG A 268 -5.65 0.60 12.53
N ILE A 269 -5.35 -0.65 12.17
CA ILE A 269 -3.98 -1.08 11.87
C ILE A 269 -3.42 -0.32 10.67
N GLY A 270 -4.20 -0.14 9.61
CA GLY A 270 -3.80 0.63 8.43
C GLY A 270 -3.49 2.10 8.77
N ARG A 271 -4.42 2.77 9.45
CA ARG A 271 -4.25 4.17 9.89
C ARG A 271 -3.07 4.34 10.85
N ARG A 272 -2.94 3.43 11.81
CA ARG A 272 -1.82 3.41 12.77
C ARG A 272 -0.48 3.30 12.06
N ARG A 273 -0.35 2.36 11.12
CA ARG A 273 0.88 2.17 10.33
C ARG A 273 1.19 3.36 9.43
N LEU A 274 0.17 4.02 8.90
CA LEU A 274 0.36 5.23 8.11
C LEU A 274 1.02 6.33 8.95
N VAL A 275 0.49 6.63 10.14
CA VAL A 275 1.08 7.60 11.08
C VAL A 275 2.50 7.17 11.47
N ASP A 276 2.70 5.90 11.82
CA ASP A 276 4.00 5.38 12.22
C ASP A 276 5.03 5.46 11.07
N SER A 277 4.61 5.24 9.83
CA SER A 277 5.49 5.36 8.66
C SER A 277 5.87 6.81 8.36
N LEU A 278 4.95 7.74 8.56
CA LEU A 278 5.20 9.17 8.43
C LEU A 278 6.20 9.66 9.48
N LEU A 279 6.02 9.28 10.75
CA LEU A 279 6.96 9.58 11.83
C LEU A 279 8.35 9.00 11.59
N ALA A 280 8.44 7.84 10.94
CA ALA A 280 9.70 7.21 10.57
C ALA A 280 10.31 7.78 9.28
N GLY A 281 9.74 8.83 8.69
CA GLY A 281 10.21 9.43 7.43
C GLY A 281 10.08 8.51 6.20
N ARG A 282 9.24 7.49 6.27
CA ARG A 282 9.06 6.51 5.19
C ARG A 282 7.98 6.96 4.20
N PHE A 283 8.25 8.05 3.52
CA PHE A 283 7.45 8.56 2.42
C PHE A 283 8.38 9.17 1.36
N SER A 284 7.95 9.18 0.12
CA SER A 284 8.81 9.57 -1.00
C SER A 284 8.76 11.07 -1.27
N THR A 285 7.59 11.67 -1.12
CA THR A 285 7.38 13.10 -1.31
C THR A 285 6.34 13.64 -0.32
N PRO A 286 6.46 14.90 0.13
CA PRO A 286 5.45 15.53 1.00
C PRO A 286 4.05 15.52 0.39
N SER A 287 3.92 15.80 -0.91
CA SER A 287 2.64 15.78 -1.60
C SER A 287 2.04 14.38 -1.69
N GLY A 288 2.85 13.33 -1.89
CA GLY A 288 2.41 11.94 -1.84
C GLY A 288 1.91 11.55 -0.45
N ALA A 289 2.62 11.98 0.61
CA ALA A 289 2.20 11.77 1.99
C ALA A 289 0.86 12.47 2.29
N ALA A 290 0.67 13.72 1.83
CA ALA A 290 -0.58 14.45 1.98
C ALA A 290 -1.75 13.75 1.26
N ALA A 291 -1.53 13.30 0.03
CA ALA A 291 -2.53 12.56 -0.75
C ALA A 291 -2.92 11.23 -0.08
N ARG A 292 -1.94 10.48 0.46
CA ARG A 292 -2.19 9.25 1.24
C ARG A 292 -2.98 9.50 2.52
N LEU A 293 -2.68 10.59 3.25
CA LEU A 293 -3.44 10.98 4.44
C LEU A 293 -4.89 11.31 4.09
N ALA A 294 -5.10 12.10 3.03
CA ALA A 294 -6.43 12.45 2.55
C ALA A 294 -7.22 11.20 2.15
N ALA A 295 -6.60 10.28 1.39
CA ALA A 295 -7.21 9.01 0.99
C ALA A 295 -7.51 8.08 2.18
N ALA A 296 -6.76 8.19 3.30
CA ALA A 296 -7.03 7.48 4.54
C ALA A 296 -8.07 8.18 5.45
N GLY A 297 -8.71 9.24 4.96
CA GLY A 297 -9.76 9.97 5.67
C GLY A 297 -9.27 11.16 6.52
N LEU A 298 -8.00 11.57 6.38
CA LEU A 298 -7.46 12.75 7.06
C LEU A 298 -7.13 13.85 6.02
N PRO A 299 -8.05 14.78 5.72
CA PRO A 299 -7.79 15.87 4.79
C PRO A 299 -6.69 16.79 5.33
N VAL A 300 -5.81 17.26 4.44
CA VAL A 300 -4.65 18.11 4.74
C VAL A 300 -4.86 19.52 4.18
N GLU A 301 -5.32 19.65 2.94
CA GLU A 301 -5.46 20.92 2.27
C GLU A 301 -6.56 21.78 2.86
N GLY A 302 -6.27 23.06 3.09
CA GLY A 302 -7.22 24.03 3.65
C GLY A 302 -7.60 23.74 5.11
N ARG A 303 -6.77 23.00 5.84
CA ARG A 303 -7.01 22.60 7.23
C ARG A 303 -5.84 23.00 8.13
N GLN A 304 -6.09 23.02 9.44
CA GLN A 304 -5.02 23.08 10.43
C GLN A 304 -4.76 21.69 10.98
N LEU A 305 -3.49 21.33 11.06
CA LEU A 305 -3.03 20.04 11.54
C LEU A 305 -2.29 20.22 12.87
N TYR A 306 -2.47 19.26 13.77
CA TYR A 306 -1.79 19.22 15.06
C TYR A 306 -1.25 17.83 15.31
N GLY A 307 0.03 17.73 15.65
CA GLY A 307 0.61 16.54 16.24
C GLY A 307 0.33 16.50 17.73
N LEU A 308 -0.18 15.37 18.23
CA LEU A 308 -0.41 15.15 19.67
C LEU A 308 0.19 13.83 20.09
N VAL A 309 0.69 13.80 21.33
CA VAL A 309 1.00 12.56 22.06
C VAL A 309 0.23 12.57 23.39
N ILE A 310 -0.66 11.60 23.55
CA ILE A 310 -1.34 11.37 24.83
C ILE A 310 -0.61 10.23 25.53
N SER A 311 -0.11 10.47 26.74
CA SER A 311 0.62 9.51 27.57
C SER A 311 -0.04 9.32 28.95
N ARG A 312 0.36 8.25 29.68
CA ARG A 312 -0.18 7.84 30.97
C ARG A 312 -1.66 7.42 30.96
N ALA A 313 -2.24 7.30 29.79
CA ALA A 313 -3.60 6.82 29.59
C ALA A 313 -3.68 6.04 28.27
N GLN A 314 -4.64 5.13 28.20
CA GLN A 314 -4.97 4.48 26.92
C GLN A 314 -5.86 5.41 26.10
N VAL A 315 -5.63 5.45 24.79
CA VAL A 315 -6.47 6.18 23.85
C VAL A 315 -7.37 5.17 23.13
N VAL A 316 -8.66 5.44 23.15
CA VAL A 316 -9.65 4.64 22.43
C VAL A 316 -9.87 5.28 21.05
N PRO A 317 -9.44 4.63 19.95
CA PRO A 317 -9.46 5.25 18.61
C PRO A 317 -10.86 5.68 18.15
N GLU A 318 -11.89 4.92 18.47
CA GLU A 318 -13.27 5.21 18.09
C GLU A 318 -13.78 6.48 18.79
N GLN A 319 -13.44 6.64 20.07
CA GLN A 319 -13.74 7.86 20.82
C GLN A 319 -12.95 9.05 20.28
N ALA A 320 -11.68 8.84 19.87
CA ALA A 320 -10.87 9.88 19.26
C ALA A 320 -11.48 10.38 17.93
N VAL A 321 -11.94 9.47 17.08
CA VAL A 321 -12.65 9.82 15.84
C VAL A 321 -13.96 10.55 16.11
N ALA A 322 -14.74 10.12 17.09
CA ALA A 322 -16.00 10.77 17.46
C ALA A 322 -15.75 12.18 18.04
N ALA A 323 -14.81 12.31 18.98
CA ALA A 323 -14.47 13.59 19.59
C ALA A 323 -13.87 14.59 18.59
N ALA A 324 -13.01 14.12 17.67
CA ALA A 324 -12.45 14.98 16.64
C ALA A 324 -13.53 15.60 15.74
N LYS A 325 -14.58 14.84 15.38
CA LYS A 325 -15.68 15.34 14.55
C LYS A 325 -16.42 16.53 15.15
N GLU A 326 -16.43 16.67 16.46
CA GLU A 326 -17.08 17.81 17.14
C GLU A 326 -16.24 19.09 17.06
N ILE A 327 -14.91 18.97 16.90
CA ILE A 327 -14.02 20.15 16.80
C ILE A 327 -14.29 20.87 15.48
N GLY A 328 -14.70 22.14 15.58
CA GLY A 328 -14.98 22.98 14.41
C GLY A 328 -16.19 22.53 13.58
N ARG A 329 -17.09 21.72 14.12
CA ARG A 329 -18.32 21.32 13.44
C ARG A 329 -19.24 22.51 13.17
N ARG A 330 -19.21 23.53 14.02
CA ARG A 330 -19.93 24.80 13.84
C ARG A 330 -18.94 25.95 13.86
N ASP A 331 -19.11 26.88 12.95
CA ASP A 331 -18.38 28.15 12.99
C ASP A 331 -19.02 29.18 13.95
N ALA A 332 -18.36 30.32 14.12
CA ALA A 332 -18.87 31.41 14.96
C ALA A 332 -20.23 31.97 14.50
N ALA A 333 -20.62 31.71 13.25
CA ALA A 333 -21.93 32.08 12.70
C ALA A 333 -22.97 30.96 12.82
N GLY A 334 -22.64 29.84 13.50
CA GLY A 334 -23.52 28.70 13.71
C GLY A 334 -23.73 27.81 12.49
N ARG A 335 -22.94 27.98 11.42
CA ARG A 335 -23.02 27.17 10.20
C ARG A 335 -22.34 25.82 10.43
N ASP A 336 -22.98 24.74 9.99
CA ASP A 336 -22.43 23.40 10.09
C ASP A 336 -21.32 23.19 9.03
N HIS A 337 -20.20 22.65 9.48
CA HIS A 337 -19.04 22.30 8.67
C HIS A 337 -18.63 20.83 8.87
N ALA A 338 -17.84 20.31 7.96
CA ALA A 338 -17.14 19.05 8.20
C ALA A 338 -16.17 19.25 9.38
N GLY A 339 -16.47 18.63 10.52
CA GLY A 339 -15.66 18.70 11.72
C GLY A 339 -14.23 18.17 11.58
N GLY A 340 -13.52 18.10 12.67
CA GLY A 340 -12.15 17.55 12.72
C GLY A 340 -12.10 16.08 12.32
N ARG A 341 -10.89 15.63 11.96
CA ARG A 341 -10.53 14.24 11.67
C ARG A 341 -9.27 13.89 12.42
N VAL A 342 -9.10 12.63 12.80
CA VAL A 342 -7.91 12.18 13.54
C VAL A 342 -7.46 10.81 13.06
N LEU A 343 -6.15 10.64 12.94
CA LEU A 343 -5.51 9.33 12.84
C LEU A 343 -4.76 9.05 14.13
N VAL A 344 -4.88 7.81 14.62
CA VAL A 344 -4.25 7.34 15.85
C VAL A 344 -3.13 6.37 15.49
N GLY A 345 -1.90 6.72 15.86
CA GLY A 345 -0.68 5.94 15.68
C GLY A 345 -0.29 5.16 16.94
N SER A 346 0.90 4.57 16.88
CA SER A 346 1.50 3.82 17.99
C SER A 346 2.01 4.73 19.10
N ALA A 347 2.31 4.14 20.25
CA ALA A 347 3.09 4.80 21.30
C ALA A 347 4.49 5.15 20.75
N PRO A 348 4.94 6.41 20.88
CA PRO A 348 6.26 6.77 20.39
C PRO A 348 7.36 6.20 21.28
N ALA A 349 8.51 5.86 20.67
CA ALA A 349 9.64 5.33 21.40
C ALA A 349 10.14 6.31 22.48
N GLY A 350 10.50 5.79 23.67
CA GLY A 350 11.04 6.59 24.77
C GLY A 350 9.98 7.32 25.62
N VAL A 351 8.68 7.13 25.34
CA VAL A 351 7.58 7.61 26.21
C VAL A 351 7.14 6.47 27.13
N PRO A 352 7.27 6.62 28.46
CA PRO A 352 6.97 5.54 29.39
C PRO A 352 5.46 5.33 29.58
N GLY A 353 5.06 4.05 29.71
CA GLY A 353 3.69 3.65 30.00
C GLY A 353 2.77 3.66 28.76
N PRO A 354 1.45 3.56 28.97
CA PRO A 354 0.49 3.61 27.88
C PRO A 354 0.52 4.99 27.21
N ALA A 355 0.65 5.01 25.90
CA ALA A 355 0.69 6.23 25.10
C ALA A 355 0.17 5.98 23.68
N ALA A 356 -0.23 7.05 23.00
CA ALA A 356 -0.58 7.04 21.58
C ALA A 356 -0.18 8.37 20.91
N THR A 357 0.23 8.26 19.66
CA THR A 357 0.45 9.41 18.77
C THR A 357 -0.84 9.71 18.01
N LEU A 358 -1.21 10.96 17.87
CA LEU A 358 -2.39 11.37 17.11
C LEU A 358 -2.00 12.47 16.13
N LEU A 359 -2.50 12.36 14.91
CA LEU A 359 -2.49 13.47 13.93
C LEU A 359 -3.92 13.95 13.77
N LEU A 360 -4.19 15.16 14.25
CA LEU A 360 -5.50 15.80 14.23
C LEU A 360 -5.55 16.83 13.10
N SER A 361 -6.59 16.79 12.27
CA SER A 361 -6.90 17.75 11.22
C SER A 361 -8.20 18.46 11.57
N VAL A 362 -8.17 19.77 11.73
CA VAL A 362 -9.35 20.59 12.05
C VAL A 362 -9.63 21.61 10.93
N PRO A 363 -10.89 22.05 10.73
CA PRO A 363 -11.20 23.10 9.77
C PRO A 363 -10.39 24.36 10.04
N SER A 364 -10.03 25.12 9.01
CA SER A 364 -9.19 26.32 9.14
C SER A 364 -9.78 27.44 10.04
N HIS A 365 -11.10 27.44 10.23
CA HIS A 365 -11.78 28.36 11.15
C HIS A 365 -11.74 27.92 12.63
N ALA A 366 -11.32 26.68 12.90
CA ALA A 366 -11.25 26.11 14.24
C ALA A 366 -9.82 26.17 14.78
N VAL A 367 -9.69 26.52 16.04
CA VAL A 367 -8.41 26.54 16.75
C VAL A 367 -8.47 25.50 17.87
N LEU A 368 -7.41 24.73 18.03
CA LEU A 368 -7.26 23.82 19.15
C LEU A 368 -6.72 24.58 20.38
N ASP A 369 -7.59 25.39 21.00
CA ASP A 369 -7.26 26.06 22.26
C ASP A 369 -7.21 25.07 23.45
N ASP A 370 -6.87 25.56 24.64
CA ASP A 370 -6.71 24.70 25.81
C ASP A 370 -8.03 24.07 26.25
N GLU A 371 -9.14 24.79 26.14
CA GLU A 371 -10.45 24.27 26.51
C GLU A 371 -10.86 23.13 25.59
N THR A 372 -10.75 23.32 24.28
CA THR A 372 -11.04 22.33 23.24
C THR A 372 -10.10 21.11 23.37
N ALA A 373 -8.81 21.36 23.60
CA ALA A 373 -7.82 20.30 23.79
C ALA A 373 -8.11 19.46 25.04
N LEU A 374 -8.43 20.10 26.17
CA LEU A 374 -8.80 19.39 27.40
C LEU A 374 -10.09 18.59 27.25
N ALA A 375 -11.10 19.16 26.57
CA ALA A 375 -12.36 18.47 26.27
C ALA A 375 -12.08 17.23 25.40
N PHE A 376 -11.25 17.35 24.37
CA PHE A 376 -10.84 16.25 23.53
C PHE A 376 -10.13 15.17 24.34
N VAL A 377 -9.11 15.53 25.15
CA VAL A 377 -8.35 14.57 25.97
C VAL A 377 -9.25 13.83 26.95
N ARG A 378 -10.19 14.52 27.61
CA ARG A 378 -11.16 13.89 28.51
C ARG A 378 -12.07 12.88 27.80
N ALA A 379 -12.40 13.15 26.56
CA ALA A 379 -13.26 12.26 25.77
C ALA A 379 -12.54 10.99 25.28
N VAL A 380 -11.21 11.05 25.07
CA VAL A 380 -10.48 10.00 24.36
C VAL A 380 -9.55 9.17 25.25
N ALA A 381 -9.16 9.70 26.42
CA ALA A 381 -8.17 9.08 27.29
C ALA A 381 -8.81 8.32 28.47
N SER A 382 -8.30 7.15 28.79
CA SER A 382 -8.76 6.36 29.95
C SER A 382 -7.55 5.81 30.75
N PRO A 383 -7.40 6.14 32.04
CA PRO A 383 -8.15 7.17 32.79
C PRO A 383 -7.75 8.61 32.38
N ALA A 384 -8.73 9.47 32.19
CA ALA A 384 -8.47 10.85 31.75
C ALA A 384 -7.72 11.69 32.79
N GLU A 385 -7.94 11.44 34.08
CA GLU A 385 -7.34 12.19 35.17
C GLU A 385 -5.81 12.06 35.28
N ARG A 386 -5.25 11.04 34.62
CA ARG A 386 -3.80 10.80 34.60
C ARG A 386 -3.18 11.16 33.25
N ALA A 387 -4.01 11.49 32.26
CA ALA A 387 -3.55 11.76 30.91
C ALA A 387 -2.66 13.00 30.85
N VAL A 388 -1.58 12.89 30.10
CA VAL A 388 -0.73 14.04 29.74
C VAL A 388 -0.77 14.15 28.23
N ALA A 389 -1.29 15.25 27.72
CA ALA A 389 -1.32 15.57 26.31
C ALA A 389 -0.21 16.54 25.96
N SER A 390 0.71 16.11 25.14
CA SER A 390 1.77 16.92 24.54
C SER A 390 1.32 17.32 23.14
N ILE A 391 1.28 18.62 22.83
CA ILE A 391 0.74 19.19 21.61
C ILE A 391 1.85 19.97 20.91
N GLY A 392 2.11 19.65 19.63
CA GLY A 392 3.03 20.38 18.78
C GLY A 392 2.40 21.63 18.19
N SER A 393 3.18 22.42 17.44
CA SER A 393 2.74 23.63 16.77
C SER A 393 1.60 23.36 15.79
N ALA A 394 0.73 24.37 15.58
CA ALA A 394 -0.24 24.33 14.49
C ALA A 394 0.48 24.29 13.13
N ALA A 395 0.00 23.47 12.21
CA ALA A 395 0.58 23.24 10.90
C ALA A 395 -0.46 23.46 9.79
N SER A 396 -0.03 24.02 8.67
CA SER A 396 -0.87 24.26 7.50
C SER A 396 -0.57 23.32 6.32
N GLY A 397 0.48 22.52 6.45
CA GLY A 397 0.93 21.55 5.45
C GLY A 397 1.56 20.32 6.07
N ILE A 398 1.93 19.36 5.22
CA ILE A 398 2.42 18.05 5.67
C ILE A 398 3.78 18.14 6.39
N ASP A 399 4.72 18.94 5.88
CA ASP A 399 6.05 19.06 6.48
C ASP A 399 5.96 19.68 7.88
N GLU A 400 5.14 20.71 8.03
CA GLU A 400 4.86 21.32 9.34
C GLU A 400 4.11 20.34 10.26
N ALA A 401 3.20 19.52 9.73
CA ALA A 401 2.48 18.52 10.50
C ALA A 401 3.40 17.41 11.03
N LEU A 402 4.39 17.01 10.24
CA LEU A 402 5.42 16.06 10.68
C LEU A 402 6.32 16.68 11.75
N ALA A 403 6.69 17.95 11.60
CA ALA A 403 7.41 18.69 12.62
C ALA A 403 6.59 18.79 13.91
N SER A 404 5.29 19.11 13.82
CA SER A 404 4.35 19.16 14.95
C SER A 404 4.25 17.81 15.68
N LEU A 405 4.16 16.69 14.94
CA LEU A 405 4.18 15.36 15.53
C LEU A 405 5.49 15.06 16.27
N GLN A 406 6.62 15.48 15.70
CA GLN A 406 7.91 15.30 16.32
C GLN A 406 8.05 16.16 17.57
N GLU A 407 7.64 17.43 17.53
CA GLU A 407 7.58 18.33 18.68
C GLU A 407 6.76 17.74 19.82
N ALA A 408 5.56 17.21 19.52
CA ALA A 408 4.71 16.54 20.50
C ALA A 408 5.39 15.31 21.12
N THR A 409 6.12 14.56 20.30
CA THR A 409 6.87 13.37 20.74
C THR A 409 8.03 13.75 21.67
N ASP A 410 8.82 14.74 21.30
CA ASP A 410 9.96 15.23 22.11
C ASP A 410 9.46 15.84 23.41
N LEU A 411 8.34 16.55 23.38
CA LEU A 411 7.68 17.08 24.55
C LEU A 411 7.17 15.97 25.50
N ALA A 412 6.64 14.88 24.95
CA ALA A 412 6.14 13.74 25.72
C ALA A 412 7.25 12.93 26.40
N ARG A 413 8.46 12.88 25.83
CA ARG A 413 9.64 12.25 26.43
C ARG A 413 10.16 13.00 27.66
N GLY A 414 9.81 14.29 27.79
CA GLY A 414 10.19 15.11 28.93
C GLY A 414 9.51 14.65 30.23
N ARG A 415 10.22 14.73 31.35
CA ARG A 415 9.66 14.39 32.67
C ARG A 415 8.44 15.26 32.99
N VAL A 416 7.39 14.64 33.49
CA VAL A 416 6.19 15.31 34.01
C VAL A 416 6.34 15.42 35.53
N GLY A 417 6.47 16.64 36.04
CA GLY A 417 6.41 16.87 37.49
C GLY A 417 4.98 16.69 38.03
N GLY A 418 4.86 16.23 39.27
CA GLY A 418 3.67 16.22 40.10
C GLY A 418 2.38 15.62 39.55
N ALA A 419 1.65 14.90 40.38
CA ALA A 419 0.33 14.39 40.07
C ALA A 419 -0.72 15.49 40.35
N ASP A 420 -1.02 16.31 39.36
CA ASP A 420 -2.20 17.17 39.43
C ASP A 420 -3.46 16.33 39.19
N ARG A 421 -4.53 16.68 39.84
CA ARG A 421 -5.83 16.05 39.66
C ARG A 421 -6.46 16.56 38.35
N GLY A 422 -6.33 15.80 37.27
CA GLY A 422 -6.92 16.10 35.97
C GLY A 422 -5.94 15.94 34.81
N PRO A 423 -6.41 15.96 33.55
CA PRO A 423 -5.54 15.89 32.39
C PRO A 423 -4.63 17.13 32.33
N VAL A 424 -3.35 16.90 32.03
CA VAL A 424 -2.33 17.94 31.90
C VAL A 424 -2.08 18.22 30.42
N LEU A 425 -2.13 19.48 30.04
CA LEU A 425 -1.70 19.94 28.70
C LEU A 425 -0.27 20.45 28.75
N ARG A 426 0.47 20.15 27.71
CA ARG A 426 1.82 20.65 27.47
C ARG A 426 1.90 21.08 26.02
N ARG A 427 2.17 22.36 25.79
CA ARG A 427 2.33 22.90 24.43
C ARG A 427 3.79 23.16 24.13
N VAL A 428 4.18 22.97 22.89
CA VAL A 428 5.55 23.24 22.45
C VAL A 428 5.88 24.75 22.50
N GLU A 429 4.87 25.60 22.35
CA GLU A 429 5.01 27.07 22.46
C GLU A 429 5.53 27.50 23.84
N ASP A 430 5.19 26.75 24.89
CA ASP A 430 5.68 26.97 26.25
C ASP A 430 7.09 26.42 26.47
N ARG A 431 7.70 25.80 25.47
CA ARG A 431 8.99 25.09 25.54
C ARG A 431 9.91 25.47 24.39
N PRO A 432 10.38 26.73 24.30
CA PRO A 432 11.10 27.24 23.15
C PRO A 432 12.39 26.46 22.81
N LEU A 433 13.10 25.92 23.81
CA LEU A 433 14.28 25.09 23.57
C LEU A 433 13.94 23.75 22.91
N ILE A 434 12.85 23.10 23.29
CA ILE A 434 12.40 21.87 22.64
C ILE A 434 12.10 22.15 21.17
N ARG A 435 11.35 23.22 20.90
CA ARG A 435 11.04 23.65 19.53
C ARG A 435 12.30 23.90 18.70
N LEU A 436 13.28 24.62 19.27
CA LEU A 436 14.57 24.88 18.62
C LEU A 436 15.29 23.58 18.27
N VAL A 437 15.43 22.67 19.23
CA VAL A 437 16.12 21.38 19.05
C VAL A 437 15.39 20.53 18.01
N THR A 438 14.07 20.48 18.01
CA THR A 438 13.30 19.70 17.03
C THR A 438 13.50 20.26 15.61
N THR A 439 13.57 21.60 15.45
CA THR A 439 13.82 22.24 14.16
C THR A 439 15.23 21.95 13.63
N MET A 440 16.22 21.82 14.52
CA MET A 440 17.62 21.61 14.19
C MET A 440 18.10 20.17 14.41
N ARG A 441 17.18 19.22 14.53
CA ARG A 441 17.48 17.82 14.92
C ARG A 441 18.47 17.09 14.01
N ASP A 442 18.52 17.46 12.73
CA ASP A 442 19.39 16.85 11.72
C ASP A 442 20.68 17.66 11.51
N ASP A 443 20.89 18.76 12.26
CA ASP A 443 22.14 19.52 12.21
C ASP A 443 23.23 18.76 12.97
N HIS A 444 24.21 18.24 12.21
CA HIS A 444 25.33 17.48 12.75
C HIS A 444 26.16 18.24 13.79
N ARG A 445 26.19 19.58 13.71
CA ARG A 445 26.94 20.43 14.67
C ARG A 445 26.26 20.43 16.03
N LEU A 446 24.93 20.48 16.02
CA LEU A 446 24.13 20.41 17.25
C LEU A 446 24.23 19.03 17.90
N LEU A 447 24.17 17.97 17.08
CA LEU A 447 24.32 16.58 17.56
C LEU A 447 25.72 16.34 18.14
N ASP A 448 26.78 16.79 17.44
CA ASP A 448 28.17 16.66 17.89
C ASP A 448 28.44 17.49 19.16
N HIS A 449 27.88 18.70 19.24
CA HIS A 449 27.93 19.52 20.46
C HIS A 449 27.31 18.76 21.67
N GLY A 450 26.11 18.24 21.51
CA GLY A 450 25.42 17.50 22.56
C GLY A 450 26.18 16.25 23.02
N GLU A 451 26.72 15.49 22.08
CA GLU A 451 27.51 14.29 22.38
C GLU A 451 28.80 14.63 23.12
N ARG A 452 29.56 15.65 22.67
CA ARG A 452 30.80 16.08 23.33
C ARG A 452 30.57 16.61 24.74
N MET A 453 29.51 17.40 24.94
CA MET A 453 29.19 17.96 26.25
C MET A 453 28.84 16.88 27.29
N LEU A 454 28.22 15.80 26.85
CA LEU A 454 27.75 14.73 27.75
C LEU A 454 28.62 13.49 27.75
N ALA A 455 29.66 13.41 26.91
CA ALA A 455 30.51 12.23 26.75
C ALA A 455 31.02 11.65 28.09
N PRO A 456 31.60 12.46 29.03
CA PRO A 456 32.10 11.90 30.29
C PRO A 456 31.00 11.25 31.16
N LEU A 457 29.78 11.82 31.13
CA LEU A 457 28.64 11.25 31.90
C LEU A 457 28.12 9.99 31.22
N ILE A 458 28.07 9.98 29.88
CA ILE A 458 27.65 8.81 29.09
C ILE A 458 28.60 7.64 29.33
N GLU A 459 29.91 7.88 29.27
CA GLU A 459 30.95 6.87 29.52
C GLU A 459 30.88 6.33 30.97
N HIS A 460 30.66 7.21 31.92
CA HIS A 460 30.49 6.81 33.31
C HIS A 460 29.25 5.92 33.50
N ASP A 461 28.08 6.35 32.96
CA ASP A 461 26.83 5.63 33.12
C ASP A 461 26.87 4.26 32.40
N LEU A 462 27.48 4.18 31.24
CA LEU A 462 27.69 2.93 30.52
C LEU A 462 28.63 1.96 31.25
N SER A 463 29.72 2.49 31.84
CA SER A 463 30.75 1.65 32.50
C SER A 463 30.35 1.15 33.89
N ARG A 464 29.48 1.90 34.58
CA ARG A 464 29.13 1.65 35.98
C ARG A 464 27.63 1.44 36.24
N SER A 465 26.83 1.31 35.17
CA SER A 465 25.36 1.28 35.22
C SER A 465 24.83 2.43 36.10
N GLY A 466 25.37 3.64 35.80
CA GLY A 466 25.13 4.85 36.55
C GLY A 466 23.80 5.53 36.20
N ASP A 467 23.53 6.63 36.91
CA ASP A 467 22.30 7.42 36.81
C ASP A 467 22.57 8.93 36.63
N LEU A 468 23.81 9.31 36.30
CA LEU A 468 24.26 10.72 36.27
C LEU A 468 23.47 11.58 35.27
N LEU A 469 23.15 11.04 34.09
CA LEU A 469 22.35 11.74 33.10
C LEU A 469 20.93 12.03 33.63
N ASP A 470 20.34 11.09 34.38
CA ASP A 470 19.02 11.26 34.96
C ASP A 470 19.05 12.29 36.09
N VAL A 471 20.10 12.25 36.93
CA VAL A 471 20.31 13.22 38.01
C VAL A 471 20.52 14.63 37.47
N LEU A 472 21.35 14.79 36.44
CA LEU A 472 21.54 16.05 35.73
C LEU A 472 20.20 16.56 35.16
N GLY A 473 19.44 15.69 34.50
CA GLY A 473 18.12 16.03 33.97
C GLY A 473 17.12 16.48 35.04
N ALA A 474 17.13 15.84 36.21
CA ALA A 474 16.30 16.25 37.35
C ALA A 474 16.71 17.59 37.92
N MET A 475 18.03 17.85 38.01
CA MET A 475 18.56 19.13 38.43
C MET A 475 18.16 20.27 37.50
N LEU A 476 18.37 20.10 36.21
CA LEU A 476 18.06 21.12 35.19
C LEU A 476 16.53 21.38 35.05
N ALA A 477 15.70 20.38 35.37
CA ALA A 477 14.25 20.56 35.43
C ALA A 477 13.80 21.39 36.66
N HIS A 478 14.63 21.51 37.69
CA HIS A 478 14.34 22.24 38.96
C HIS A 478 15.52 23.12 39.37
N PRO A 479 15.97 24.07 38.55
CA PRO A 479 17.24 24.79 38.74
C PRO A 479 17.30 25.59 40.02
N ALA A 480 16.17 26.12 40.48
CA ALA A 480 16.09 26.89 41.73
C ALA A 480 15.71 26.07 42.98
N ASN A 481 15.50 24.72 42.83
CA ASN A 481 14.99 23.89 43.94
C ASN A 481 15.66 22.51 43.97
N ARG A 482 16.83 22.46 44.63
CA ARG A 482 17.62 21.22 44.80
C ARG A 482 16.84 20.12 45.54
N THR A 483 15.89 20.50 46.41
CA THR A 483 15.03 19.53 47.12
C THR A 483 14.04 18.86 46.17
N ALA A 484 13.40 19.64 45.31
CA ALA A 484 12.52 19.11 44.28
C ALA A 484 13.29 18.26 43.27
N ALA A 485 14.50 18.69 42.88
CA ALA A 485 15.39 17.92 42.00
C ALA A 485 15.77 16.56 42.61
N ALA A 486 16.16 16.50 43.89
CA ALA A 486 16.47 15.24 44.59
C ALA A 486 15.25 14.32 44.64
N SER A 487 14.07 14.87 44.95
CA SER A 487 12.82 14.09 44.94
C SER A 487 12.49 13.55 43.56
N ALA A 488 12.70 14.36 42.52
CA ALA A 488 12.46 13.98 41.11
C ALA A 488 13.44 12.90 40.59
N SER A 489 14.64 12.81 41.15
CA SER A 489 15.63 11.74 40.87
C SER A 489 15.45 10.50 41.72
N HIS A 490 14.43 10.45 42.62
CA HIS A 490 14.19 9.34 43.56
C HIS A 490 15.38 9.05 44.50
N LEU A 491 16.25 10.04 44.75
CA LEU A 491 17.41 9.94 45.58
C LEU A 491 17.21 10.70 46.90
N SER A 492 17.92 10.26 47.97
CA SER A 492 18.04 11.07 49.15
C SER A 492 18.86 12.33 48.88
N ARG A 493 18.62 13.41 49.64
CA ARG A 493 19.37 14.67 49.46
C ARG A 493 20.89 14.45 49.49
N SER A 494 21.40 13.68 50.42
CA SER A 494 22.84 13.41 50.54
C SER A 494 23.40 12.74 49.26
N VAL A 495 22.73 11.70 48.76
CA VAL A 495 23.15 11.00 47.53
C VAL A 495 23.03 11.91 46.32
N PHE A 496 21.96 12.71 46.23
CA PHE A 496 21.79 13.66 45.16
C PHE A 496 22.94 14.68 45.09
N TYR A 497 23.35 15.29 46.22
CA TYR A 497 24.48 16.21 46.26
C TYR A 497 25.81 15.53 45.92
N GLN A 498 26.02 14.29 46.35
CA GLN A 498 27.19 13.51 45.94
C GLN A 498 27.25 13.27 44.43
N ARG A 499 26.09 12.97 43.78
CA ARG A 499 25.99 12.83 42.35
C ARG A 499 26.24 14.14 41.63
N ILE A 500 25.71 15.26 42.11
CA ILE A 500 25.96 16.59 41.55
C ILE A 500 27.45 16.93 41.60
N ALA A 501 28.13 16.78 42.74
CA ALA A 501 29.57 16.99 42.87
C ALA A 501 30.38 16.08 41.91
N LEU A 502 29.97 14.85 41.71
CA LEU A 502 30.59 13.94 40.74
C LEU A 502 30.36 14.41 39.28
N ILE A 503 29.19 14.97 38.94
CA ILE A 503 28.92 15.53 37.63
C ILE A 503 29.82 16.74 37.36
N GLU A 504 29.95 17.64 38.35
CA GLU A 504 30.84 18.82 38.27
C GLU A 504 32.29 18.40 38.07
N ASP A 505 32.75 17.38 38.80
CA ASP A 505 34.11 16.84 38.69
C ASP A 505 34.36 16.19 37.29
N LEU A 506 33.41 15.39 36.83
CA LEU A 506 33.55 14.70 35.53
C LEU A 506 33.50 15.64 34.32
N LEU A 507 32.72 16.71 34.40
CA LEU A 507 32.55 17.68 33.33
C LEU A 507 33.51 18.87 33.43
N ASP A 508 34.18 19.04 34.60
CA ASP A 508 35.02 20.21 34.93
C ASP A 508 34.27 21.55 34.74
N VAL A 509 33.03 21.61 35.31
CA VAL A 509 32.16 22.79 35.19
C VAL A 509 31.51 23.12 36.53
N ASP A 510 31.06 24.39 36.65
CA ASP A 510 30.18 24.84 37.73
C ASP A 510 28.72 24.73 37.30
N LEU A 511 27.95 23.87 37.96
CA LEU A 511 26.51 23.68 37.67
C LEU A 511 25.62 24.80 38.22
N ASP A 512 26.16 25.78 38.95
CA ASP A 512 25.43 26.99 39.34
C ASP A 512 25.59 28.14 38.33
N ASP A 513 26.49 27.98 37.34
CA ASP A 513 26.60 28.91 36.20
C ASP A 513 25.45 28.77 35.22
N GLY A 514 24.83 29.89 34.85
CA GLY A 514 23.63 29.90 33.99
C GLY A 514 23.91 29.49 32.54
N GLU A 515 25.09 29.81 32.00
CA GLU A 515 25.49 29.42 30.64
C GLU A 515 25.72 27.90 30.59
N THR A 516 26.43 27.36 31.56
CA THR A 516 26.66 25.94 31.75
C THR A 516 25.34 25.15 31.86
N GLN A 517 24.40 25.62 32.69
CA GLN A 517 23.08 24.99 32.81
C GLN A 517 22.33 24.98 31.48
N THR A 518 22.37 26.08 30.75
CA THR A 518 21.70 26.22 29.45
C THR A 518 22.31 25.27 28.42
N ALA A 519 23.64 25.22 28.33
CA ALA A 519 24.36 24.37 27.41
C ALA A 519 24.13 22.87 27.70
N LEU A 520 24.18 22.46 28.95
CA LEU A 520 23.91 21.08 29.36
C LEU A 520 22.43 20.70 29.16
N HIS A 521 21.50 21.64 29.41
CA HIS A 521 20.09 21.43 29.13
C HIS A 521 19.84 21.22 27.64
N LEU A 522 20.45 22.06 26.79
CA LEU A 522 20.40 21.91 25.34
C LEU A 522 20.96 20.55 24.92
N ALA A 523 22.13 20.15 25.43
CA ALA A 523 22.75 18.86 25.12
C ALA A 523 21.85 17.67 25.51
N LEU A 524 21.21 17.70 26.69
CA LEU A 524 20.24 16.67 27.09
C LEU A 524 19.00 16.62 26.19
N LEU A 525 18.48 17.78 25.77
CA LEU A 525 17.34 17.84 24.84
C LEU A 525 17.71 17.25 23.48
N VAL A 526 18.90 17.59 22.94
CA VAL A 526 19.43 17.03 21.69
C VAL A 526 19.53 15.51 21.77
N ARG A 527 20.13 14.98 22.84
CA ARG A 527 20.27 13.53 23.03
C ARG A 527 18.90 12.81 23.08
N ARG A 528 17.92 13.38 23.80
CA ARG A 528 16.56 12.83 23.89
C ARG A 528 15.82 12.89 22.55
N SER A 529 15.99 13.95 21.78
CA SER A 529 15.35 14.06 20.45
C SER A 529 15.94 13.07 19.44
N ALA A 530 17.23 12.74 19.58
CA ALA A 530 17.90 11.71 18.78
C ALA A 530 17.48 10.26 19.16
N GLY A 531 16.66 10.08 20.21
CA GLY A 531 16.19 8.75 20.63
C GLY A 531 17.27 7.90 21.34
N ARG A 532 18.31 8.54 21.86
CA ARG A 532 19.46 7.92 22.56
C ARG A 532 19.37 8.07 24.07
#